data_bcac8d88628ab859d201d8dcb7ab8549
#
_entry.id   bcac8d88628ab859d201d8dcb7ab8549
#
_cell.length_a   1.000
_cell.length_b   1.000
_cell.length_c   1.000
_cell.angle_alpha   90.00
_cell.angle_beta   90.00
_cell.angle_gamma   90.00
#
_symmetry.space_group_name_H-M   'P 1'
#
loop_
_entity.id
_entity.type
_entity.pdbx_description
1 polymer ?
#
loop_
_entity_poly.entity_id
_entity_poly.type
_entity_poly.pdbx_seq_one_letter_code
_entity_poly.pdbx_strand_id
1 'polypeptide(L)'
;MPCYFGTGDGEPSLLFRPFKAVSRWVARVVHTRPKGASHGAVSDRPPGLGYSVLFAVWAVAVAIEKRQKILATQRGAGRGLVVVTDRYPQNEIPEFNDGPLLHRLLRCPAGLRRFEASVYEMAQRARPDLLIKLQVGRETVVQREPQMVKSIIDQRIAWLNELTFSSTRVVSIDATRPLEEVHRNAKREIWNIL
;
A
#
# COMPACT_ATOMS: atom_id res chain seq x y z
N MET A 1 13.67 -6.81 -11.00
CA MET A 1 12.84 -7.71 -10.15
C MET A 1 11.57 -6.96 -9.76
N PRO A 2 10.38 -7.38 -10.21
CA PRO A 2 9.13 -6.75 -9.78
C PRO A 2 8.74 -7.21 -8.37
N CYS A 3 8.19 -6.29 -7.56
CA CYS A 3 7.68 -6.59 -6.22
C CYS A 3 6.41 -5.76 -5.95
N TYR A 4 5.30 -6.42 -5.64
CA TYR A 4 4.03 -5.78 -5.32
C TYR A 4 3.82 -5.71 -3.81
N PHE A 5 3.66 -4.50 -3.25
CA PHE A 5 3.45 -4.29 -1.80
C PHE A 5 1.96 -4.17 -1.40
N GLY A 6 1.06 -4.01 -2.36
CA GLY A 6 -0.36 -3.87 -2.06
C GLY A 6 -0.97 -5.11 -1.40
N THR A 7 -2.07 -4.89 -0.66
CA THR A 7 -2.85 -5.95 0.01
C THR A 7 -3.90 -6.60 -0.91
N GLY A 8 -4.00 -6.13 -2.17
CA GLY A 8 -4.96 -6.62 -3.16
C GLY A 8 -4.59 -7.97 -3.78
N ASP A 9 -4.82 -8.11 -5.11
CA ASP A 9 -4.72 -9.37 -5.86
C ASP A 9 -3.29 -9.84 -6.17
N GLY A 10 -2.26 -9.18 -5.62
CA GLY A 10 -0.87 -9.62 -5.74
C GLY A 10 -0.69 -11.03 -5.17
N GLU A 11 0.16 -11.85 -5.81
CA GLU A 11 0.47 -13.19 -5.31
C GLU A 11 1.04 -13.13 -3.91
N PRO A 12 0.40 -13.76 -2.90
CA PRO A 12 0.95 -13.83 -1.58
C PRO A 12 2.23 -14.66 -1.60
N SER A 13 3.21 -14.31 -0.77
CA SER A 13 4.32 -15.21 -0.47
C SER A 13 3.76 -16.60 -0.11
N LEU A 14 4.43 -17.66 -0.57
CA LEU A 14 4.01 -19.06 -0.36
C LEU A 14 3.63 -19.36 1.10
N LEU A 15 4.33 -18.76 2.05
CA LEU A 15 4.07 -18.88 3.50
C LEU A 15 2.71 -18.30 3.94
N PHE A 16 2.16 -17.31 3.21
CA PHE A 16 0.91 -16.63 3.58
C PHE A 16 -0.32 -17.11 2.79
N ARG A 17 -0.15 -18.02 1.83
CA ARG A 17 -1.27 -18.63 1.10
C ARG A 17 -2.32 -19.24 2.04
N PRO A 18 -1.96 -20.06 3.03
CA PRO A 18 -2.96 -20.62 3.95
C PRO A 18 -3.61 -19.55 4.82
N PHE A 19 -2.86 -18.52 5.24
CA PHE A 19 -3.40 -17.44 6.06
C PHE A 19 -4.40 -16.56 5.29
N LYS A 20 -4.12 -16.22 4.02
CA LYS A 20 -5.09 -15.55 3.14
C LYS A 20 -6.34 -16.41 2.88
N ALA A 21 -6.19 -17.72 2.82
CA ALA A 21 -7.34 -18.63 2.69
C ALA A 21 -8.20 -18.62 3.95
N VAL A 22 -7.58 -18.70 5.13
CA VAL A 22 -8.28 -18.63 6.42
C VAL A 22 -8.94 -17.26 6.61
N SER A 23 -8.26 -16.15 6.33
CA SER A 23 -8.84 -14.81 6.47
C SER A 23 -10.02 -14.59 5.51
N ARG A 24 -9.97 -15.11 4.28
CA ARG A 24 -11.10 -15.11 3.35
C ARG A 24 -12.24 -16.00 3.84
N TRP A 25 -11.93 -17.16 4.40
CA TRP A 25 -12.94 -18.07 4.97
C TRP A 25 -13.62 -17.44 6.16
N VAL A 26 -12.87 -16.87 7.12
CA VAL A 26 -13.43 -16.15 8.27
C VAL A 26 -14.26 -14.94 7.85
N ALA A 27 -13.79 -14.16 6.86
CA ALA A 27 -14.55 -13.04 6.32
C ALA A 27 -15.88 -13.46 5.68
N ARG A 28 -15.96 -14.66 5.08
CA ARG A 28 -17.22 -15.24 4.56
C ARG A 28 -18.16 -15.68 5.67
N VAL A 29 -17.61 -16.35 6.72
CA VAL A 29 -18.41 -16.89 7.83
C VAL A 29 -18.99 -15.76 8.70
N VAL A 30 -18.22 -14.68 8.90
CA VAL A 30 -18.62 -13.55 9.76
C VAL A 30 -19.45 -12.51 8.98
N HIS A 31 -19.70 -12.69 7.67
CA HIS A 31 -20.38 -11.72 6.78
C HIS A 31 -19.78 -10.30 6.80
N THR A 32 -18.60 -10.15 7.38
CA THR A 32 -17.86 -8.90 7.44
C THR A 32 -16.64 -9.03 6.53
N ARG A 33 -16.73 -8.54 5.30
CA ARG A 33 -15.52 -8.30 4.52
C ARG A 33 -14.77 -7.17 5.20
N PRO A 34 -13.52 -7.36 5.66
CA PRO A 34 -12.66 -6.25 5.99
C PRO A 34 -12.52 -5.46 4.69
N LYS A 35 -13.22 -4.34 4.57
CA LYS A 35 -13.02 -3.43 3.44
C LYS A 35 -11.58 -2.97 3.57
N GLY A 36 -10.76 -3.37 2.61
CA GLY A 36 -9.39 -2.87 2.51
C GLY A 36 -9.41 -1.34 2.52
N ALA A 37 -8.34 -0.73 2.96
CA ALA A 37 -8.17 0.72 3.05
C ALA A 37 -8.54 1.50 1.77
N SER A 38 -8.71 0.81 0.66
CA SER A 38 -9.01 1.39 -0.64
C SER A 38 -10.47 1.83 -0.86
N HIS A 39 -11.43 1.42 -0.03
CA HIS A 39 -12.84 1.76 -0.21
C HIS A 39 -13.44 2.19 1.13
N GLY A 40 -13.15 3.43 1.51
CA GLY A 40 -13.64 4.02 2.73
C GLY A 40 -15.14 4.29 2.71
N ALA A 41 -15.88 3.59 3.54
CA ALA A 41 -16.97 4.16 4.32
C ALA A 41 -16.66 3.72 5.74
N VAL A 42 -16.18 4.65 6.54
CA VAL A 42 -16.05 4.46 7.99
C VAL A 42 -17.44 4.24 8.51
N SER A 43 -17.74 3.04 9.01
CA SER A 43 -18.98 2.80 9.76
C SER A 43 -18.83 3.53 11.09
N ASP A 44 -19.75 4.43 11.41
CA ASP A 44 -19.78 5.19 12.67
C ASP A 44 -20.00 4.30 13.92
N ARG A 45 -20.20 3.01 13.73
CA ARG A 45 -20.34 2.05 14.84
C ARG A 45 -18.98 1.47 15.22
N PRO A 46 -18.59 1.52 16.51
CA PRO A 46 -17.37 0.88 16.96
C PRO A 46 -17.40 -0.61 16.60
N PRO A 47 -16.32 -1.12 16.01
CA PRO A 47 -16.25 -2.52 15.60
C PRO A 47 -16.37 -3.43 16.83
N GLY A 48 -17.15 -4.50 16.73
CA GLY A 48 -17.26 -5.50 17.79
C GLY A 48 -15.90 -6.15 18.09
N LEU A 49 -15.74 -6.71 19.30
CA LEU A 49 -14.49 -7.34 19.76
C LEU A 49 -13.96 -8.39 18.77
N GLY A 50 -14.83 -9.25 18.24
CA GLY A 50 -14.45 -10.28 17.28
C GLY A 50 -13.87 -9.69 15.99
N TYR A 51 -14.47 -8.61 15.46
CA TYR A 51 -13.96 -7.90 14.30
C TYR A 51 -12.59 -7.26 14.61
N SER A 52 -12.44 -6.64 15.78
CA SER A 52 -11.20 -5.99 16.18
C SER A 52 -10.02 -6.98 16.28
N VAL A 53 -10.27 -8.16 16.84
CA VAL A 53 -9.26 -9.23 16.92
C VAL A 53 -8.89 -9.72 15.51
N LEU A 54 -9.89 -10.03 14.66
CA LEU A 54 -9.65 -10.48 13.30
C LEU A 54 -8.88 -9.44 12.48
N PHE A 55 -9.27 -8.17 12.60
CA PHE A 55 -8.59 -7.06 11.93
C PHE A 55 -7.14 -6.91 12.43
N ALA A 56 -6.89 -7.03 13.74
CA ALA A 56 -5.53 -6.96 14.28
C ALA A 56 -4.65 -8.10 13.75
N VAL A 57 -5.16 -9.33 13.74
CA VAL A 57 -4.45 -10.49 13.18
C VAL A 57 -4.12 -10.28 11.71
N TRP A 58 -5.09 -9.79 10.93
CA TRP A 58 -4.88 -9.48 9.51
C TRP A 58 -3.83 -8.37 9.31
N ALA A 59 -3.91 -7.28 10.08
CA ALA A 59 -2.96 -6.16 9.98
C ALA A 59 -1.52 -6.59 10.34
N VAL A 60 -1.37 -7.43 11.38
CA VAL A 60 -0.06 -8.00 11.73
C VAL A 60 0.48 -8.89 10.61
N ALA A 61 -0.37 -9.73 10.00
CA ALA A 61 0.06 -10.57 8.89
C ALA A 61 0.49 -9.72 7.68
N VAL A 62 -0.24 -8.66 7.36
CA VAL A 62 0.15 -7.69 6.32
C VAL A 62 1.49 -7.03 6.66
N ALA A 63 1.71 -6.64 7.91
CA ALA A 63 2.99 -6.07 8.34
C ALA A 63 4.15 -7.07 8.19
N ILE A 64 3.95 -8.34 8.57
CA ILE A 64 4.96 -9.40 8.39
C ILE A 64 5.27 -9.60 6.89
N GLU A 65 4.25 -9.66 6.04
CA GLU A 65 4.43 -9.79 4.59
C GLU A 65 5.22 -8.61 4.01
N LYS A 66 4.89 -7.38 4.41
CA LYS A 66 5.62 -6.18 4.01
C LYS A 66 7.08 -6.24 4.45
N ARG A 67 7.34 -6.62 5.70
CA ARG A 67 8.71 -6.80 6.21
C ARG A 67 9.52 -7.77 5.35
N GLN A 68 8.94 -8.91 4.99
CA GLN A 68 9.63 -9.89 4.12
C GLN A 68 9.92 -9.33 2.73
N LYS A 69 8.96 -8.62 2.13
CA LYS A 69 9.13 -7.98 0.84
C LYS A 69 10.20 -6.89 0.88
N ILE A 70 10.25 -6.06 1.92
CA ILE A 70 11.32 -5.05 2.11
C ILE A 70 12.70 -5.74 2.16
N LEU A 71 12.83 -6.81 2.95
CA LEU A 71 14.08 -7.56 3.01
C LEU A 71 14.45 -8.20 1.66
N ALA A 72 13.47 -8.66 0.89
CA ALA A 72 13.71 -9.24 -0.43
C ALA A 72 14.16 -8.16 -1.44
N THR A 73 13.54 -6.97 -1.41
CA THR A 73 13.95 -5.85 -2.28
C THR A 73 15.37 -5.38 -1.96
N GLN A 74 15.71 -5.24 -0.67
CA GLN A 74 17.07 -4.89 -0.25
C GLN A 74 18.11 -5.93 -0.72
N ARG A 75 17.82 -7.23 -0.57
CA ARG A 75 18.70 -8.30 -1.06
C ARG A 75 18.85 -8.28 -2.58
N GLY A 76 17.77 -7.98 -3.32
CA GLY A 76 17.80 -7.82 -4.76
C GLY A 76 18.70 -6.65 -5.18
N ALA A 77 18.48 -5.48 -4.58
CA ALA A 77 19.31 -4.29 -4.82
C ALA A 77 20.78 -4.53 -4.47
N GLY A 78 21.07 -5.16 -3.33
CA GLY A 78 22.43 -5.50 -2.92
C GLY A 78 23.14 -6.51 -3.84
N ARG A 79 22.42 -7.17 -4.73
CA ARG A 79 22.96 -8.03 -5.79
C ARG A 79 23.06 -7.31 -7.15
N GLY A 80 22.87 -6.00 -7.19
CA GLY A 80 22.91 -5.20 -8.41
C GLY A 80 21.66 -5.33 -9.30
N LEU A 81 20.53 -5.83 -8.78
CA LEU A 81 19.31 -5.93 -9.54
C LEU A 81 18.52 -4.61 -9.47
N VAL A 82 17.97 -4.17 -10.60
CA VAL A 82 16.94 -3.14 -10.62
C VAL A 82 15.66 -3.72 -10.03
N VAL A 83 15.20 -3.16 -8.92
CA VAL A 83 13.98 -3.59 -8.23
C VAL A 83 12.89 -2.56 -8.47
N VAL A 84 11.79 -2.97 -9.11
CA VAL A 84 10.63 -2.14 -9.37
C VAL A 84 9.52 -2.57 -8.41
N THR A 85 9.02 -1.62 -7.63
CA THR A 85 7.96 -1.89 -6.65
C THR A 85 6.70 -1.10 -6.98
N ASP A 86 5.54 -1.71 -6.78
CA ASP A 86 4.26 -1.00 -6.75
C ASP A 86 3.84 -0.76 -5.29
N ARG A 87 3.35 0.46 -5.00
CA ARG A 87 2.84 0.87 -3.68
C ARG A 87 3.86 0.68 -2.56
N TYR A 88 5.01 1.35 -2.66
CA TYR A 88 6.02 1.27 -1.61
C TYR A 88 5.43 1.69 -0.24
N PRO A 89 5.72 0.94 0.85
CA PRO A 89 5.16 1.24 2.17
C PRO A 89 5.57 2.61 2.68
N GLN A 90 4.59 3.37 3.14
CA GLN A 90 4.76 4.72 3.67
C GLN A 90 4.00 4.87 5.00
N ASN A 91 4.44 5.77 5.85
CA ASN A 91 3.82 6.09 7.14
C ASN A 91 3.43 7.58 7.29
N GLU A 92 3.57 8.36 6.21
CA GLU A 92 3.22 9.79 6.21
C GLU A 92 1.70 9.98 6.29
N ILE A 93 0.96 9.18 5.51
CA ILE A 93 -0.50 9.26 5.45
C ILE A 93 -1.07 7.88 5.81
N PRO A 94 -1.65 7.75 7.00
CA PRO A 94 -2.32 6.51 7.40
C PRO A 94 -3.39 6.11 6.40
N GLU A 95 -3.53 4.81 6.14
CA GLU A 95 -4.54 4.21 5.24
C GLU A 95 -4.32 4.45 3.73
N PHE A 96 -3.52 5.42 3.33
CA PHE A 96 -3.21 5.64 1.93
C PHE A 96 -2.08 4.69 1.48
N ASN A 97 -2.26 4.05 0.30
CA ASN A 97 -1.31 3.07 -0.24
C ASN A 97 -0.87 2.02 0.79
N ASP A 98 -1.85 1.46 1.51
CA ASP A 98 -1.61 0.45 2.54
C ASP A 98 -0.66 0.92 3.66
N GLY A 99 -0.80 2.19 4.10
CA GLY A 99 -0.15 2.70 5.30
C GLY A 99 -0.52 1.91 6.57
N PRO A 100 -0.02 2.32 7.75
CA PRO A 100 -0.31 1.63 9.00
C PRO A 100 -1.80 1.44 9.24
N LEU A 101 -2.22 0.27 9.72
CA LEU A 101 -3.62 -0.13 9.84
C LEU A 101 -4.10 -0.20 11.29
N LEU A 102 -3.20 -0.56 12.23
CA LEU A 102 -3.57 -0.80 13.62
C LEU A 102 -3.97 0.48 14.39
N HIS A 103 -3.71 1.67 13.83
CA HIS A 103 -4.18 2.92 14.43
C HIS A 103 -5.72 3.01 14.45
N ARG A 104 -6.42 2.32 13.54
CA ARG A 104 -7.90 2.26 13.49
C ARG A 104 -8.52 1.57 14.71
N LEU A 105 -7.75 0.74 15.39
CA LEU A 105 -8.25 0.00 16.54
C LEU A 105 -8.05 0.82 17.81
N LEU A 106 -9.15 1.27 18.43
CA LEU A 106 -9.13 2.01 19.69
C LEU A 106 -8.42 1.21 20.81
N ARG A 107 -8.66 -0.11 20.87
CA ARG A 107 -8.10 -1.03 21.85
C ARG A 107 -7.16 -2.02 21.18
N CYS A 108 -5.97 -1.57 20.79
CA CYS A 108 -4.92 -2.44 20.26
C CYS A 108 -3.76 -2.51 21.24
N PRO A 109 -3.22 -3.71 21.55
CA PRO A 109 -2.03 -3.84 22.37
C PRO A 109 -0.86 -3.04 21.84
N ALA A 110 -0.20 -2.28 22.72
CA ALA A 110 0.90 -1.40 22.34
C ALA A 110 2.04 -2.14 21.61
N GLY A 111 2.30 -3.40 21.97
CA GLY A 111 3.30 -4.25 21.31
C GLY A 111 3.00 -4.48 19.83
N LEU A 112 1.74 -4.71 19.45
CA LEU A 112 1.35 -4.89 18.05
C LEU A 112 1.50 -3.61 17.24
N ARG A 113 1.12 -2.46 17.81
CA ARG A 113 1.30 -1.15 17.16
C ARG A 113 2.79 -0.84 16.95
N ARG A 114 3.63 -1.11 17.97
CA ARG A 114 5.08 -0.91 17.86
C ARG A 114 5.68 -1.82 16.79
N PHE A 115 5.24 -3.08 16.74
CA PHE A 115 5.68 -4.01 15.70
C PHE A 115 5.31 -3.48 14.30
N GLU A 116 4.05 -3.09 14.07
CA GLU A 116 3.63 -2.51 12.79
C GLU A 116 4.47 -1.27 12.45
N ALA A 117 4.60 -0.31 13.39
CA ALA A 117 5.39 0.90 13.20
C ALA A 117 6.84 0.58 12.80
N SER A 118 7.47 -0.40 13.45
CA SER A 118 8.85 -0.80 13.13
C SER A 118 9.04 -1.29 11.69
N VAL A 119 8.00 -1.91 11.10
CA VAL A 119 8.04 -2.35 9.71
C VAL A 119 8.02 -1.15 8.75
N TYR A 120 7.20 -0.15 9.04
CA TYR A 120 7.16 1.07 8.23
C TYR A 120 8.42 1.93 8.41
N GLU A 121 8.97 2.00 9.62
CA GLU A 121 10.29 2.63 9.85
C GLU A 121 11.39 1.90 9.07
N MET A 122 11.35 0.57 9.00
CA MET A 122 12.30 -0.19 8.18
C MET A 122 12.14 0.17 6.70
N ALA A 123 10.93 0.35 6.19
CA ALA A 123 10.69 0.81 4.83
C ALA A 123 11.27 2.21 4.58
N GLN A 124 11.13 3.12 5.55
CA GLN A 124 11.71 4.47 5.45
C GLN A 124 13.25 4.46 5.43
N ARG A 125 13.88 3.53 6.14
CA ARG A 125 15.35 3.35 6.08
C ARG A 125 15.81 2.69 4.78
N ALA A 126 15.01 1.76 4.24
CA ALA A 126 15.25 1.04 3.00
C ALA A 126 14.60 1.72 1.79
N ARG A 127 14.55 3.06 1.81
CA ARG A 127 13.88 3.88 0.78
C ARG A 127 14.35 3.57 -0.63
N PRO A 128 13.45 3.72 -1.63
CA PRO A 128 13.82 3.58 -3.03
C PRO A 128 14.70 4.76 -3.50
N ASP A 129 15.55 4.54 -4.49
CA ASP A 129 16.37 5.58 -5.13
C ASP A 129 15.49 6.55 -5.95
N LEU A 130 14.40 6.04 -6.52
CA LEU A 130 13.44 6.80 -7.31
C LEU A 130 12.00 6.41 -6.96
N LEU A 131 11.15 7.41 -6.76
CA LEU A 131 9.71 7.26 -6.66
C LEU A 131 9.02 7.96 -7.81
N ILE A 132 8.22 7.22 -8.55
CA ILE A 132 7.42 7.76 -9.65
C ILE A 132 5.97 7.89 -9.18
N LYS A 133 5.45 9.13 -9.14
CA LYS A 133 4.05 9.43 -8.92
C LYS A 133 3.33 9.50 -10.27
N LEU A 134 2.40 8.60 -10.51
CA LEU A 134 1.52 8.65 -11.67
C LEU A 134 0.34 9.57 -11.34
N GLN A 135 0.37 10.77 -11.89
CA GLN A 135 -0.68 11.77 -11.68
C GLN A 135 -1.77 11.63 -12.73
N VAL A 136 -3.01 11.61 -12.28
CA VAL A 136 -4.20 11.55 -13.15
C VAL A 136 -5.16 12.64 -12.73
N GLY A 137 -5.69 13.41 -13.69
CA GLY A 137 -6.71 14.40 -13.42
C GLY A 137 -8.02 13.76 -12.95
N ARG A 138 -8.78 14.49 -12.12
CA ARG A 138 -10.05 14.03 -11.55
C ARG A 138 -11.03 13.48 -12.60
N GLU A 139 -11.17 14.19 -13.71
CA GLU A 139 -12.09 13.82 -14.79
C GLU A 139 -11.73 12.45 -15.39
N THR A 140 -10.45 12.22 -15.62
CA THR A 140 -9.95 10.93 -16.13
C THR A 140 -10.19 9.79 -15.13
N VAL A 141 -10.04 10.04 -13.83
CA VAL A 141 -10.34 9.02 -12.79
C VAL A 141 -11.83 8.70 -12.80
N VAL A 142 -12.70 9.72 -12.85
CA VAL A 142 -14.16 9.51 -12.90
C VAL A 142 -14.58 8.72 -14.14
N GLN A 143 -13.94 8.96 -15.29
CA GLN A 143 -14.21 8.19 -16.51
C GLN A 143 -13.74 6.73 -16.41
N ARG A 144 -12.57 6.47 -15.80
CA ARG A 144 -11.99 5.12 -15.66
C ARG A 144 -12.66 4.31 -14.57
N GLU A 145 -13.11 4.97 -13.50
CA GLU A 145 -13.74 4.33 -12.33
C GLU A 145 -15.06 5.02 -11.95
N PRO A 146 -16.10 4.93 -12.80
CA PRO A 146 -17.36 5.65 -12.61
C PRO A 146 -18.11 5.23 -11.34
N GLN A 147 -17.78 4.07 -10.77
CA GLN A 147 -18.37 3.54 -9.55
C GLN A 147 -17.74 4.11 -8.27
N MET A 148 -16.62 4.82 -8.38
CA MET A 148 -15.94 5.40 -7.22
C MET A 148 -16.62 6.70 -6.79
N VAL A 149 -16.81 6.85 -5.48
CA VAL A 149 -17.39 8.07 -4.92
C VAL A 149 -16.45 9.26 -5.15
N LYS A 150 -16.99 10.35 -5.69
CA LYS A 150 -16.19 11.54 -6.09
C LYS A 150 -15.35 12.12 -4.95
N SER A 151 -15.90 12.17 -3.72
CA SER A 151 -15.14 12.65 -2.55
C SER A 151 -13.91 11.77 -2.22
N ILE A 152 -13.99 10.47 -2.48
CA ILE A 152 -12.87 9.55 -2.31
C ILE A 152 -11.79 9.81 -3.37
N ILE A 153 -12.19 10.13 -4.59
CA ILE A 153 -11.26 10.50 -5.66
C ILE A 153 -10.50 11.76 -5.26
N ASP A 154 -11.22 12.80 -4.86
CA ASP A 154 -10.63 14.09 -4.46
C ASP A 154 -9.66 13.91 -3.29
N GLN A 155 -10.04 13.13 -2.28
CA GLN A 155 -9.18 12.81 -1.14
C GLN A 155 -7.90 12.05 -1.55
N ARG A 156 -8.00 11.07 -2.45
CA ARG A 156 -6.83 10.32 -2.93
C ARG A 156 -5.88 11.16 -3.74
N ILE A 157 -6.40 12.08 -4.57
CA ILE A 157 -5.58 13.02 -5.32
C ILE A 157 -4.84 13.96 -4.35
N ALA A 158 -5.55 14.48 -3.33
CA ALA A 158 -4.93 15.32 -2.30
C ALA A 158 -3.81 14.57 -1.58
N TRP A 159 -4.07 13.36 -1.08
CA TRP A 159 -3.08 12.52 -0.40
C TRP A 159 -1.86 12.19 -1.28
N LEU A 160 -2.07 11.91 -2.58
CA LEU A 160 -0.96 11.66 -3.50
C LEU A 160 -0.06 12.91 -3.64
N ASN A 161 -0.66 14.10 -3.63
CA ASN A 161 0.10 15.35 -3.71
C ASN A 161 0.85 15.65 -2.41
N GLU A 162 0.22 15.40 -1.26
CA GLU A 162 0.83 15.60 0.07
C GLU A 162 1.99 14.65 0.36
N LEU A 163 1.95 13.45 -0.20
CA LEU A 163 2.96 12.43 0.05
C LEU A 163 4.35 12.87 -0.45
N THR A 164 5.31 13.03 0.44
CA THR A 164 6.63 13.59 0.11
C THR A 164 7.72 12.55 -0.07
N PHE A 165 7.63 11.40 0.61
CA PHE A 165 8.70 10.38 0.68
C PHE A 165 10.05 11.01 1.00
N SER A 166 10.15 11.62 2.17
CA SER A 166 11.33 12.36 2.63
C SER A 166 12.65 11.69 2.23
N SER A 167 13.51 12.43 1.55
CA SER A 167 14.85 12.01 1.11
C SER A 167 14.91 11.03 -0.08
N THR A 168 13.81 10.79 -0.81
CA THR A 168 13.79 10.04 -2.06
C THR A 168 13.64 11.01 -3.22
N ARG A 169 14.29 10.74 -4.38
CA ARG A 169 14.00 11.47 -5.61
C ARG A 169 12.58 11.15 -6.07
N VAL A 170 11.71 12.14 -6.08
CA VAL A 170 10.32 12.01 -6.52
C VAL A 170 10.14 12.65 -7.88
N VAL A 171 9.59 11.91 -8.83
CA VAL A 171 9.24 12.39 -10.18
C VAL A 171 7.75 12.16 -10.40
N SER A 172 7.05 13.19 -10.89
CA SER A 172 5.66 13.10 -11.29
C SER A 172 5.53 12.89 -12.80
N ILE A 173 4.74 11.91 -13.21
CA ILE A 173 4.45 11.61 -14.61
C ILE A 173 2.96 11.74 -14.83
N ASP A 174 2.57 12.50 -15.87
CA ASP A 174 1.18 12.63 -16.30
C ASP A 174 0.69 11.33 -16.92
N ALA A 175 -0.15 10.60 -16.17
CA ALA A 175 -0.75 9.33 -16.59
C ALA A 175 -2.09 9.51 -17.34
N THR A 176 -2.44 10.73 -17.76
CA THR A 176 -3.53 10.97 -18.72
C THR A 176 -3.09 10.71 -20.15
N ARG A 177 -1.77 10.73 -20.39
CA ARG A 177 -1.14 10.45 -21.67
C ARG A 177 -1.30 8.99 -22.10
N PRO A 178 -1.10 8.67 -23.40
CA PRO A 178 -1.07 7.29 -23.87
C PRO A 178 -0.08 6.43 -23.07
N LEU A 179 -0.44 5.18 -22.81
CA LEU A 179 0.35 4.25 -21.99
C LEU A 179 1.81 4.14 -22.45
N GLU A 180 2.05 4.14 -23.77
CA GLU A 180 3.40 4.05 -24.35
C GLU A 180 4.26 5.26 -23.99
N GLU A 181 3.66 6.46 -23.95
CA GLU A 181 4.34 7.70 -23.56
C GLU A 181 4.69 7.67 -22.06
N VAL A 182 3.73 7.25 -21.22
CA VAL A 182 3.94 7.08 -19.77
C VAL A 182 5.06 6.08 -19.51
N HIS A 183 5.07 4.93 -20.20
CA HIS A 183 6.12 3.93 -20.07
C HIS A 183 7.49 4.47 -20.54
N ARG A 184 7.53 5.22 -21.63
CA ARG A 184 8.77 5.82 -22.13
C ARG A 184 9.34 6.82 -21.13
N ASN A 185 8.50 7.67 -20.57
CA ASN A 185 8.89 8.63 -19.55
C ASN A 185 9.39 7.93 -18.27
N ALA A 186 8.68 6.91 -17.79
CA ALA A 186 9.10 6.15 -16.63
C ALA A 186 10.46 5.46 -16.86
N LYS A 187 10.66 4.82 -18.02
CA LYS A 187 11.93 4.21 -18.39
C LYS A 187 13.07 5.23 -18.42
N ARG A 188 12.84 6.40 -18.99
CA ARG A 188 13.85 7.48 -19.05
C ARG A 188 14.28 7.91 -17.64
N GLU A 189 13.32 8.09 -16.71
CA GLU A 189 13.67 8.46 -15.33
C GLU A 189 14.44 7.36 -14.60
N ILE A 190 14.14 6.10 -14.87
CA ILE A 190 14.90 4.96 -14.33
C ILE A 190 16.33 4.96 -14.89
N TRP A 191 16.51 5.14 -16.21
CA TRP A 191 17.85 5.19 -16.82
C TRP A 191 18.69 6.36 -16.32
N ASN A 192 18.09 7.46 -15.93
CA ASN A 192 18.80 8.64 -15.42
C ASN A 192 19.41 8.43 -14.01
N ILE A 193 19.10 7.34 -13.32
CA ILE A 193 19.62 7.03 -11.98
C ILE A 193 20.51 5.78 -11.94
N LEU A 194 20.56 5.01 -13.03
CA LEU A 194 21.43 3.84 -13.19
C LEU A 194 22.79 4.24 -13.73
#